data_4b7c5001976dd17c83870eca403546b1
#
_entry.id   4b7c5001976dd17c83870eca403546b1
#
_cell.length_a   1.000
_cell.length_b   1.000
_cell.length_c   1.000
_cell.angle_alpha   90.00
_cell.angle_beta   90.00
_cell.angle_gamma   90.00
#
_symmetry.space_group_name_H-M   'P 1'
#
loop_
_entity.id
_entity.type
_entity.pdbx_description
1 polymer ?
#
loop_
_entity_poly.entity_id
_entity_poly.type
_entity_poly.pdbx_seq_one_letter_code
_entity_poly.pdbx_strand_id
1 'polypeptide(L)' 'MKEKVLQAMREFGAPVNAGKIAEITGIDRKEVDKTFAELKKEGAIVSPVRCKWEPAK' A
#
# COMPACT_ATOMS: atom_id res chain seq x y z
N MET A 1 8.33 -5.94 -5.57
CA MET A 1 7.66 -4.66 -5.28
C MET A 1 6.46 -4.81 -4.39
N LYS A 2 5.57 -5.74 -4.70
CA LYS A 2 4.40 -5.93 -3.85
C LYS A 2 4.77 -6.23 -2.42
N GLU A 3 5.76 -7.08 -2.23
CA GLU A 3 6.14 -7.47 -0.89
C GLU A 3 6.66 -6.29 -0.09
N LYS A 4 7.44 -5.43 -0.74
CA LYS A 4 7.93 -4.24 -0.06
C LYS A 4 6.81 -3.32 0.38
N VAL A 5 5.84 -3.13 -0.49
CA VAL A 5 4.70 -2.28 -0.18
C VAL A 5 3.89 -2.88 0.97
N LEU A 6 3.61 -4.18 0.89
CA LEU A 6 2.86 -4.84 1.96
C LEU A 6 3.60 -4.80 3.28
N GLN A 7 4.90 -5.03 3.24
CA GLN A 7 5.70 -4.99 4.45
C GLN A 7 5.68 -3.59 5.07
N ALA A 8 5.81 -2.56 4.23
CA ALA A 8 5.76 -1.20 4.73
C ALA A 8 4.41 -0.90 5.38
N MET A 9 3.34 -1.39 4.79
CA MET A 9 2.01 -1.17 5.34
C MET A 9 1.86 -1.86 6.68
N ARG A 10 2.37 -3.07 6.80
CA ARG A 10 2.31 -3.81 8.06
C ARG A 10 3.13 -3.13 9.15
N GLU A 11 4.31 -2.64 8.77
CA GLU A 11 5.18 -1.98 9.73
C GLU A 11 4.62 -0.65 10.19
N PHE A 12 3.91 0.02 9.29
CA PHE A 12 3.28 1.27 9.65
C PHE A 12 2.18 1.05 10.70
N GLY A 13 1.49 -0.07 10.61
CA GLY A 13 0.52 -0.47 11.61
C GLY A 13 -0.79 0.28 11.56
N ALA A 14 -1.07 0.99 10.49
CA ALA A 14 -2.31 1.74 10.34
C ALA A 14 -2.59 1.94 8.86
N PRO A 15 -3.82 2.25 8.49
CA PRO A 15 -4.12 2.51 7.07
C PRO A 15 -3.29 3.66 6.54
N VAL A 16 -2.77 3.50 5.35
CA VAL A 16 -1.91 4.51 4.72
C VAL A 16 -2.35 4.73 3.28
N ASN A 17 -1.96 5.87 2.73
CA ASN A 17 -2.21 6.14 1.32
C ASN A 17 -0.95 5.86 0.51
N ALA A 18 -1.09 5.92 -0.82
CA ALA A 18 0.03 5.62 -1.69
C ALA A 18 1.18 6.60 -1.53
N GLY A 19 0.85 7.86 -1.28
CA GLY A 19 1.88 8.87 -1.09
C GLY A 19 2.76 8.57 0.11
N LYS A 20 2.14 8.12 1.19
CA LYS A 20 2.89 7.78 2.40
C LYS A 20 3.79 6.58 2.15
N ILE A 21 3.27 5.57 1.46
CA ILE A 21 4.07 4.39 1.14
C ILE A 21 5.24 4.76 0.25
N ALA A 22 5.01 5.63 -0.74
CA ALA A 22 6.10 6.07 -1.60
C ALA A 22 7.18 6.76 -0.78
N GLU A 23 6.77 7.55 0.21
CA GLU A 23 7.70 8.29 1.03
C GLU A 23 8.54 7.37 1.91
N ILE A 24 7.91 6.41 2.58
CA ILE A 24 8.64 5.57 3.52
C ILE A 24 9.43 4.45 2.85
N THR A 25 9.03 4.04 1.64
CA THR A 25 9.78 3.00 0.93
C THR A 25 10.78 3.55 -0.05
N GLY A 26 10.63 4.81 -0.43
CA GLY A 26 11.49 5.40 -1.44
C GLY A 26 11.14 4.96 -2.85
N ILE A 27 10.01 4.29 -3.02
CA ILE A 27 9.56 3.84 -4.34
C ILE A 27 8.84 4.98 -5.03
N ASP A 28 9.01 5.08 -6.34
CA ASP A 28 8.34 6.10 -7.13
C ASP A 28 6.82 6.00 -6.93
N ARG A 29 6.16 7.14 -6.75
CA ARG A 29 4.72 7.18 -6.53
C ARG A 29 3.96 6.42 -7.62
N LYS A 30 4.41 6.53 -8.87
CA LYS A 30 3.77 5.82 -9.96
C LYS A 30 3.83 4.32 -9.77
N GLU A 31 4.97 3.83 -9.32
CA GLU A 31 5.13 2.41 -9.07
C GLU A 31 4.25 1.98 -7.92
N VAL A 32 4.16 2.81 -6.89
CA VAL A 32 3.31 2.50 -5.74
C VAL A 32 1.85 2.43 -6.16
N ASP A 33 1.40 3.39 -6.96
CA ASP A 33 0.02 3.39 -7.45
C ASP A 33 -0.28 2.13 -8.24
N LYS A 34 0.64 1.73 -9.11
CA LYS A 34 0.47 0.53 -9.90
C LYS A 34 0.41 -0.70 -9.02
N THR A 35 1.29 -0.77 -8.03
CA THR A 35 1.31 -1.89 -7.10
C THR A 35 0.02 -1.94 -6.29
N PHE A 36 -0.47 -0.79 -5.86
CA PHE A 36 -1.74 -0.74 -5.13
C PHE A 36 -2.87 -1.31 -5.97
N ALA A 37 -2.89 -0.95 -7.26
CA ALA A 37 -3.93 -1.46 -8.14
C ALA A 37 -3.88 -2.98 -8.23
N GLU A 38 -2.68 -3.53 -8.32
CA GLU A 38 -2.51 -4.96 -8.38
C GLU A 38 -2.90 -5.64 -7.08
N LEU A 39 -2.48 -5.08 -5.96
CA LEU A 39 -2.80 -5.64 -4.66
C LEU A 39 -4.30 -5.58 -4.40
N LYS A 40 -4.94 -4.50 -4.79
CA LYS A 40 -6.37 -4.37 -4.66
C LYS A 40 -7.09 -5.43 -5.48
N LYS A 41 -6.61 -5.66 -6.70
CA LYS A 41 -7.22 -6.65 -7.58
C LYS A 41 -7.08 -8.05 -7.01
N GLU A 42 -5.96 -8.32 -6.37
CA GLU A 42 -5.73 -9.62 -5.75
C GLU A 42 -6.43 -9.78 -4.42
N GLY A 43 -6.92 -8.69 -3.88
CA GLY A 43 -7.54 -8.74 -2.58
C GLY A 43 -6.53 -8.76 -1.44
N ALA A 44 -5.31 -8.36 -1.71
CA ALA A 44 -4.26 -8.35 -0.69
C ALA A 44 -4.32 -7.14 0.22
N ILE A 45 -5.01 -6.10 -0.20
CA ILE A 45 -5.20 -4.90 0.61
C ILE A 45 -6.65 -4.50 0.57
N VAL A 46 -7.07 -3.79 1.61
CA VAL A 46 -8.43 -3.28 1.70
C VAL A 46 -8.39 -1.82 2.07
N SER A 47 -9.48 -1.13 1.81
CA SER A 47 -9.58 0.29 2.12
C SER A 47 -10.63 0.48 3.22
N PRO A 48 -10.22 0.44 4.48
CA PRO A 48 -11.17 0.60 5.57
C PRO A 48 -11.73 2.02 5.64
N VAL A 49 -10.96 2.98 5.16
CA VAL A 49 -11.43 4.35 5.08
C VAL A 49 -11.03 4.92 3.73
N ARG A 50 -11.69 6.00 3.36
CA ARG A 50 -11.46 6.61 2.06
C ARG A 50 -9.98 7.00 1.90
N CYS A 51 -9.43 6.68 0.74
CA CYS A 51 -8.06 7.07 0.37
C CYS A 51 -6.98 6.45 1.22
N LYS A 52 -7.31 5.44 2.02
CA LYS A 52 -6.31 4.77 2.84
C LYS A 52 -6.44 3.28 2.70
N TRP A 53 -5.33 2.59 2.79
CA TRP A 53 -5.26 1.17 2.54
C TRP A 53 -4.50 0.47 3.64
N GLU A 54 -4.86 -0.77 3.91
CA GLU A 54 -4.14 -1.60 4.86
C GLU A 54 -4.11 -3.03 4.32
N PRO A 55 -3.14 -3.85 4.78
CA PRO A 55 -3.10 -5.24 4.34
C PRO A 55 -4.37 -5.97 4.73
N ALA A 56 -4.86 -6.80 3.84
CA ALA A 56 -6.10 -7.52 4.09
C ALA A 56 -5.93 -8.60 5.13
N LYS A 57 -5.01 -8.93 5.72
CA LYS A 57 -4.78 -9.75 6.69
C LYS A 57 -4.69 -10.76 7.05
#